data_528d21f58e27ade947672b2c6e3ccb97
#
_entry.id   528d21f58e27ade947672b2c6e3ccb97
#
_cell.length_a   1.000
_cell.length_b   1.000
_cell.length_c   1.000
_cell.angle_alpha   90.00
_cell.angle_beta   90.00
_cell.angle_gamma   90.00
#
_symmetry.space_group_name_H-M   'P 1'
#
loop_
_entity.id
_entity.type
_entity.pdbx_description
1 polymer ?
#
loop_
_entity_poly.entity_id
_entity_poly.type
_entity_poly.pdbx_seq_one_letter_code
_entity_poly.pdbx_strand_id
1 'polypeptide(L)'
;MEKEVENKLVTTVPTDNALGPVVQSPEEYLSEVFADADGLQLEFMKINTPTAGGTIFEIEDPTTGTTAPMKTLDCVILKSFPSNVMYLDDYDGTAVPPDCSSNDGVIGVDKDGNEHECAKCTYNQFGSGKNGGKACKNRRLLYVLLDGERIPRVINLPSTSLSNLAKFQTQVLMARKRLRDYRVLISLTKATSKTNIPYSNYVFATAGLLENPEDIARVNDAMTLLAALGK
;
A
#
# COMPACT_ATOMS: atom_id res chain seq x y z
N MET A 1 -14.82 -53.34 -32.19
CA MET A 1 -15.68 -52.19 -32.52
C MET A 1 -15.94 -51.45 -31.22
N GLU A 2 -15.00 -50.61 -30.83
CA GLU A 2 -15.12 -49.75 -29.67
C GLU A 2 -15.56 -48.38 -30.18
N LYS A 3 -16.66 -47.85 -29.64
CA LYS A 3 -17.16 -46.51 -29.92
C LYS A 3 -16.51 -45.55 -28.93
N GLU A 4 -15.64 -44.66 -29.42
CA GLU A 4 -15.22 -43.47 -28.73
C GLU A 4 -16.43 -42.56 -28.50
N VAL A 5 -16.66 -42.23 -27.23
CA VAL A 5 -17.61 -41.21 -26.82
C VAL A 5 -16.83 -39.95 -26.62
N GLU A 6 -16.87 -39.06 -27.61
CA GLU A 6 -16.34 -37.67 -27.51
C GLU A 6 -17.20 -36.90 -26.51
N ASN A 7 -16.63 -36.63 -25.34
CA ASN A 7 -17.25 -35.85 -24.29
C ASN A 7 -16.92 -34.35 -24.56
N LYS A 8 -17.73 -33.72 -25.40
CA LYS A 8 -17.64 -32.31 -25.72
C LYS A 8 -18.29 -31.50 -24.58
N LEU A 9 -17.50 -31.13 -23.58
CA LEU A 9 -17.93 -30.18 -22.55
C LEU A 9 -18.01 -28.78 -23.18
N VAL A 10 -19.18 -28.42 -23.68
CA VAL A 10 -19.48 -27.05 -24.10
C VAL A 10 -19.79 -26.26 -22.82
N THR A 11 -18.80 -25.60 -22.29
CA THR A 11 -19.01 -24.58 -21.26
C THR A 11 -19.48 -23.30 -21.98
N THR A 12 -20.77 -23.16 -22.14
CA THR A 12 -21.37 -21.86 -22.51
C THR A 12 -21.27 -20.95 -21.29
N VAL A 13 -20.28 -20.08 -21.30
CA VAL A 13 -20.25 -18.90 -20.41
C VAL A 13 -21.44 -18.04 -20.85
N PRO A 14 -22.34 -17.62 -19.94
CA PRO A 14 -23.40 -16.68 -20.31
C PRO A 14 -22.76 -15.35 -20.67
N THR A 15 -22.85 -14.98 -21.94
CA THR A 15 -22.53 -13.63 -22.43
C THR A 15 -23.76 -12.73 -22.28
N ASP A 16 -24.23 -12.54 -21.04
CA ASP A 16 -25.15 -11.44 -20.75
C ASP A 16 -24.32 -10.29 -20.16
N ASN A 17 -23.72 -9.51 -21.06
CA ASN A 17 -23.14 -8.21 -20.76
C ASN A 17 -24.26 -7.19 -20.51
N ALA A 18 -24.81 -7.21 -19.30
CA ALA A 18 -25.60 -6.11 -18.75
C ALA A 18 -24.71 -5.01 -18.12
N LEU A 19 -23.41 -5.11 -18.27
CA LEU A 19 -22.44 -4.07 -17.91
C LEU A 19 -22.09 -3.31 -19.18
N GLY A 20 -22.23 -1.98 -19.14
CA GLY A 20 -22.07 -1.05 -20.23
C GLY A 20 -20.86 -1.25 -21.16
N PRO A 21 -20.60 -0.34 -22.11
CA PRO A 21 -19.59 -0.54 -23.14
C PRO A 21 -18.24 -0.87 -22.50
N VAL A 22 -17.59 -1.89 -23.03
CA VAL A 22 -16.23 -2.27 -22.59
C VAL A 22 -15.33 -1.05 -22.79
N VAL A 23 -14.85 -0.49 -21.71
CA VAL A 23 -13.92 0.63 -21.76
C VAL A 23 -12.65 0.14 -22.44
N GLN A 24 -12.29 0.77 -23.56
CA GLN A 24 -11.22 0.28 -24.44
C GLN A 24 -9.82 0.71 -23.99
N SER A 25 -9.71 1.74 -23.17
CA SER A 25 -8.42 2.20 -22.63
C SER A 25 -8.49 2.48 -21.15
N PRO A 26 -7.36 2.37 -20.40
CA PRO A 26 -7.29 2.77 -18.98
C PRO A 26 -7.71 4.22 -18.77
N GLU A 27 -7.43 5.11 -19.71
CA GLU A 27 -7.74 6.53 -19.65
C GLU A 27 -9.25 6.78 -19.76
N GLU A 28 -9.95 6.07 -20.67
CA GLU A 28 -11.41 6.14 -20.80
C GLU A 28 -12.10 5.63 -19.53
N TYR A 29 -11.66 4.47 -19.02
CA TYR A 29 -12.16 3.91 -17.76
C TYR A 29 -11.98 4.89 -16.59
N LEU A 30 -10.80 5.48 -16.45
CA LEU A 30 -10.52 6.44 -15.39
C LEU A 30 -11.36 7.71 -15.55
N SER A 31 -11.54 8.20 -16.77
CA SER A 31 -12.38 9.37 -17.05
C SER A 31 -13.84 9.13 -16.63
N GLU A 32 -14.37 7.94 -16.90
CA GLU A 32 -15.72 7.54 -16.51
C GLU A 32 -15.85 7.43 -14.98
N VAL A 33 -14.92 6.72 -14.32
CA VAL A 33 -14.90 6.57 -12.86
C VAL A 33 -14.77 7.93 -12.15
N PHE A 34 -13.95 8.86 -12.68
CA PHE A 34 -13.83 10.19 -12.11
C PHE A 34 -15.07 11.05 -12.35
N ALA A 35 -15.75 10.89 -13.46
CA ALA A 35 -17.03 11.57 -13.71
C ALA A 35 -18.10 11.10 -12.72
N ASP A 36 -18.16 9.79 -12.44
CA ASP A 36 -19.11 9.20 -11.48
C ASP A 36 -18.74 9.55 -10.02
N ALA A 37 -17.46 9.75 -9.76
CA ALA A 37 -16.95 10.08 -8.41
C ALA A 37 -16.90 11.60 -8.13
N ASP A 38 -17.56 12.43 -8.93
CA ASP A 38 -17.51 13.89 -8.85
C ASP A 38 -17.66 14.40 -7.39
N GLY A 39 -16.61 15.08 -6.90
CA GLY A 39 -16.55 15.58 -5.53
C GLY A 39 -16.24 14.53 -4.44
N LEU A 40 -16.06 13.24 -4.77
CA LEU A 40 -15.65 12.20 -3.83
C LEU A 40 -14.14 12.03 -3.84
N GLN A 41 -13.57 11.86 -2.64
CA GLN A 41 -12.17 11.45 -2.51
C GLN A 41 -12.09 9.92 -2.60
N LEU A 42 -11.53 9.41 -3.69
CA LEU A 42 -11.26 7.98 -3.83
C LEU A 42 -10.08 7.59 -2.93
N GLU A 43 -10.30 6.64 -2.03
CA GLU A 43 -9.28 6.09 -1.15
C GLU A 43 -8.90 4.68 -1.58
N PHE A 44 -7.58 4.41 -1.64
CA PHE A 44 -7.08 3.06 -1.85
C PHE A 44 -7.24 2.21 -0.59
N MET A 45 -7.57 0.92 -0.76
CA MET A 45 -7.64 -0.03 0.34
C MET A 45 -6.30 -0.12 1.06
N LYS A 46 -6.35 -0.14 2.40
CA LYS A 46 -5.16 -0.18 3.24
C LYS A 46 -4.81 -1.62 3.63
N ILE A 47 -3.53 -1.95 3.56
CA ILE A 47 -2.98 -3.15 4.18
C ILE A 47 -2.46 -2.75 5.55
N ASN A 48 -3.15 -3.20 6.60
CA ASN A 48 -2.81 -2.83 7.96
C ASN A 48 -1.61 -3.63 8.49
N THR A 49 -0.74 -2.93 9.23
CA THR A 49 0.32 -3.59 9.99
C THR A 49 -0.30 -4.28 11.21
N PRO A 50 -0.12 -5.58 11.39
CA PRO A 50 -0.64 -6.26 12.57
C PRO A 50 0.02 -5.73 13.85
N THR A 51 -0.75 -5.71 14.92
CA THR A 51 -0.33 -5.22 16.25
C THR A 51 0.48 -6.28 17.01
N ALA A 52 1.11 -5.88 18.12
CA ALA A 52 1.80 -6.76 19.07
C ALA A 52 2.85 -7.69 18.44
N GLY A 53 3.45 -7.30 17.33
CA GLY A 53 4.47 -8.09 16.64
C GLY A 53 3.90 -9.27 15.85
N GLY A 54 2.66 -9.18 15.40
CA GLY A 54 2.07 -10.13 14.47
C GLY A 54 2.85 -10.22 13.16
N THR A 55 2.85 -11.38 12.53
CA THR A 55 3.64 -11.66 11.31
C THR A 55 2.79 -12.09 10.12
N ILE A 56 1.48 -11.92 10.23
CA ILE A 56 0.49 -12.29 9.21
C ILE A 56 -0.30 -11.04 8.84
N PHE A 57 -0.36 -10.74 7.56
CA PHE A 57 -1.24 -9.70 7.02
C PHE A 57 -2.65 -10.23 6.92
N GLU A 58 -3.62 -9.37 7.09
CA GLU A 58 -5.03 -9.63 6.77
C GLU A 58 -5.38 -8.80 5.55
N ILE A 59 -5.69 -9.48 4.45
CA ILE A 59 -6.01 -8.84 3.17
C ILE A 59 -7.50 -8.98 2.93
N GLU A 60 -8.16 -7.84 2.87
CA GLU A 60 -9.59 -7.78 2.56
C GLU A 60 -9.80 -7.92 1.04
N ASP A 61 -10.72 -8.81 0.66
CA ASP A 61 -11.21 -8.94 -0.71
C ASP A 61 -12.20 -7.79 -0.99
N PRO A 62 -11.94 -6.94 -1.98
CA PRO A 62 -12.79 -5.77 -2.25
C PRO A 62 -14.21 -6.13 -2.71
N THR A 63 -14.41 -7.34 -3.23
CA THR A 63 -15.71 -7.79 -3.76
C THR A 63 -16.59 -8.39 -2.67
N THR A 64 -16.00 -9.17 -1.78
CA THR A 64 -16.75 -9.93 -0.77
C THR A 64 -16.67 -9.31 0.62
N GLY A 65 -15.71 -8.41 0.88
CA GLY A 65 -15.39 -7.86 2.20
C GLY A 65 -14.81 -8.89 3.18
N THR A 66 -14.50 -10.10 2.70
CA THR A 66 -13.88 -11.14 3.54
C THR A 66 -12.38 -10.91 3.62
N THR A 67 -11.78 -11.23 4.78
CA THR A 67 -10.34 -11.13 4.98
C THR A 67 -9.66 -12.49 4.86
N ALA A 68 -8.51 -12.53 4.18
CA ALA A 68 -7.66 -13.70 4.07
C ALA A 68 -6.30 -13.45 4.72
N PRO A 69 -5.77 -14.39 5.52
CA PRO A 69 -4.44 -14.29 6.12
C PRO A 69 -3.36 -14.53 5.07
N MET A 70 -2.38 -13.62 4.98
CA MET A 70 -1.22 -13.77 4.10
C MET A 70 0.08 -13.59 4.90
N LYS A 71 0.99 -14.55 4.79
CA LYS A 71 2.31 -14.47 5.44
C LYS A 71 3.29 -13.57 4.67
N THR A 72 3.14 -13.54 3.36
CA THR A 72 4.00 -12.78 2.46
C THR A 72 3.14 -12.16 1.37
N LEU A 73 3.32 -10.88 1.14
CA LEU A 73 2.71 -10.19 0.01
C LEU A 73 3.65 -10.31 -1.19
N ASP A 74 3.16 -10.84 -2.29
CA ASP A 74 3.81 -10.78 -3.60
C ASP A 74 3.23 -9.58 -4.34
N CYS A 75 4.06 -8.59 -4.63
CA CYS A 75 3.59 -7.32 -5.13
C CYS A 75 4.66 -6.56 -5.92
N VAL A 76 4.24 -5.48 -6.56
CA VAL A 76 5.12 -4.46 -7.12
C VAL A 76 4.98 -3.17 -6.31
N ILE A 77 6.09 -2.59 -5.84
CA ILE A 77 6.08 -1.28 -5.18
C ILE A 77 6.08 -0.20 -6.26
N LEU A 78 4.95 0.45 -6.45
CA LEU A 78 4.74 1.47 -7.49
C LEU A 78 5.37 2.80 -7.12
N LYS A 79 5.04 3.31 -5.93
CA LYS A 79 5.51 4.60 -5.39
C LYS A 79 5.69 4.54 -3.88
N SER A 80 6.51 5.45 -3.37
CA SER A 80 6.76 5.61 -1.93
C SER A 80 6.81 7.09 -1.58
N PHE A 81 5.95 7.54 -0.67
CA PHE A 81 5.87 8.93 -0.22
C PHE A 81 6.18 9.05 1.27
N PRO A 82 6.79 10.15 1.73
CA PRO A 82 6.85 10.47 3.15
C PRO A 82 5.44 10.63 3.71
N SER A 83 5.26 10.30 4.98
CA SER A 83 4.03 10.53 5.72
C SER A 83 4.40 10.75 7.18
N ASN A 84 3.68 11.64 7.84
CA ASN A 84 3.90 11.93 9.25
C ASN A 84 2.59 11.77 10.02
N VAL A 85 2.70 11.31 11.26
CA VAL A 85 1.56 11.20 12.15
C VAL A 85 1.98 11.50 13.58
N MET A 86 1.17 12.26 14.30
CA MET A 86 1.39 12.59 15.69
C MET A 86 0.16 12.25 16.53
N TYR A 87 0.41 11.68 17.68
CA TYR A 87 -0.55 11.45 18.74
C TYR A 87 0.02 12.10 20.02
N LEU A 88 -0.74 12.94 20.68
CA LEU A 88 -0.36 13.58 21.94
C LEU A 88 -0.47 12.59 23.09
N ASP A 89 -1.53 11.80 23.08
CA ASP A 89 -1.78 10.80 24.10
C ASP A 89 -1.13 9.44 23.74
N ASP A 90 -0.86 8.65 24.78
CA ASP A 90 -0.41 7.28 24.62
C ASP A 90 -1.57 6.40 24.15
N TYR A 91 -1.23 5.40 23.34
CA TYR A 91 -2.20 4.40 22.92
C TYR A 91 -2.72 3.60 24.12
N ASP A 92 -4.00 3.71 24.35
CA ASP A 92 -4.74 3.02 25.45
C ASP A 92 -5.46 1.74 25.01
N GLY A 93 -5.31 1.36 23.74
CA GLY A 93 -6.04 0.25 23.11
C GLY A 93 -7.18 0.68 22.20
N THR A 94 -7.57 1.95 22.26
CA THR A 94 -8.64 2.52 21.43
C THR A 94 -8.08 3.14 20.15
N ALA A 95 -8.71 2.88 19.02
CA ALA A 95 -8.34 3.52 17.76
C ALA A 95 -8.90 4.95 17.75
N VAL A 96 -8.02 5.94 17.85
CA VAL A 96 -8.36 7.36 17.76
C VAL A 96 -7.70 7.98 16.52
N PRO A 97 -8.32 9.00 15.89
CA PRO A 97 -7.65 9.78 14.85
C PRO A 97 -6.38 10.43 15.39
N PRO A 98 -5.36 10.65 14.56
CA PRO A 98 -4.16 11.37 14.96
C PRO A 98 -4.48 12.84 15.26
N ASP A 99 -3.77 13.44 16.21
CA ASP A 99 -3.87 14.88 16.50
C ASP A 99 -3.31 15.74 15.36
N CYS A 100 -2.38 15.20 14.58
CA CYS A 100 -1.87 15.80 13.34
C CYS A 100 -1.40 14.72 12.38
N SER A 101 -1.70 14.86 11.10
CA SER A 101 -1.25 13.94 10.05
C SER A 101 -0.81 14.66 8.78
N SER A 102 0.11 14.05 8.05
CA SER A 102 0.59 14.52 6.75
C SER A 102 0.75 13.32 5.82
N ASN A 103 0.21 13.42 4.61
CA ASN A 103 0.32 12.39 3.58
C ASN A 103 1.47 12.61 2.59
N ASP A 104 2.18 13.73 2.70
CA ASP A 104 3.32 14.10 1.86
C ASP A 104 4.61 14.36 2.67
N GLY A 105 4.49 14.41 4.02
CA GLY A 105 5.58 14.74 4.92
C GLY A 105 6.00 16.21 4.88
N VAL A 106 5.28 17.06 4.17
CA VAL A 106 5.57 18.51 3.99
C VAL A 106 4.61 19.36 4.79
N ILE A 107 3.31 19.22 4.55
CA ILE A 107 2.27 19.91 5.30
C ILE A 107 1.49 18.90 6.13
N GLY A 108 1.38 19.14 7.42
CA GLY A 108 0.52 18.41 8.34
C GLY A 108 -0.73 19.18 8.63
N VAL A 109 -1.86 18.47 8.77
CA VAL A 109 -3.14 19.06 9.20
C VAL A 109 -3.47 18.50 10.56
N ASP A 110 -3.76 19.36 11.53
CA ASP A 110 -4.19 18.96 12.87
C ASP A 110 -5.70 18.68 12.91
N LYS A 111 -6.19 18.19 14.05
CA LYS A 111 -7.60 17.86 14.26
C LYS A 111 -8.54 19.06 14.14
N ASP A 112 -8.03 20.27 14.30
CA ASP A 112 -8.79 21.51 14.21
C ASP A 112 -8.75 22.09 12.77
N GLY A 113 -8.05 21.42 11.84
CA GLY A 113 -7.93 21.80 10.42
C GLY A 113 -6.80 22.79 10.14
N ASN A 114 -5.94 23.11 11.13
CA ASN A 114 -4.82 24.01 10.90
C ASN A 114 -3.67 23.31 10.20
N GLU A 115 -3.04 24.03 9.28
CA GLU A 115 -1.88 23.54 8.54
C GLU A 115 -0.56 23.86 9.27
N HIS A 116 0.36 22.91 9.26
CA HIS A 116 1.67 23.02 9.87
C HIS A 116 2.77 22.54 8.92
N GLU A 117 3.82 23.34 8.74
CA GLU A 117 5.00 22.87 8.00
C GLU A 117 5.76 21.82 8.81
N CYS A 118 5.77 20.57 8.33
CA CYS A 118 6.38 19.43 9.02
C CYS A 118 7.88 19.64 9.33
N ALA A 119 8.61 20.31 8.46
CA ALA A 119 10.04 20.59 8.65
C ALA A 119 10.33 21.55 9.81
N LYS A 120 9.43 22.48 10.10
CA LYS A 120 9.55 23.48 11.17
C LYS A 120 8.81 23.07 12.46
N CYS A 121 8.01 22.01 12.40
CA CYS A 121 7.18 21.58 13.51
C CYS A 121 8.01 21.11 14.69
N THR A 122 7.74 21.64 15.87
CA THR A 122 8.46 21.31 17.11
C THR A 122 8.30 19.83 17.49
N TYR A 123 7.15 19.24 17.21
CA TYR A 123 6.89 17.80 17.45
C TYR A 123 7.66 16.88 16.50
N ASN A 124 8.14 17.38 15.36
CA ASN A 124 8.98 16.66 14.42
C ASN A 124 10.50 16.80 14.69
N GLN A 125 10.89 17.36 15.82
CA GLN A 125 12.28 17.49 16.24
C GLN A 125 12.66 16.40 17.25
N PHE A 126 13.91 15.97 17.23
CA PHE A 126 14.43 15.05 18.26
C PHE A 126 14.36 15.70 19.63
N GLY A 127 13.99 14.95 20.64
CA GLY A 127 13.77 15.44 22.00
C GLY A 127 12.33 15.89 22.28
N SER A 128 11.48 16.03 21.27
CA SER A 128 10.07 16.39 21.45
C SER A 128 9.20 15.25 22.00
N GLY A 129 9.63 14.02 21.80
CA GLY A 129 8.92 12.85 22.28
C GLY A 129 9.60 12.13 23.43
N LYS A 130 8.98 11.07 23.90
CA LYS A 130 9.53 10.21 24.97
C LYS A 130 10.89 9.63 24.58
N ASN A 131 11.77 9.47 25.56
CA ASN A 131 13.13 8.89 25.41
C ASN A 131 14.01 9.59 24.37
N GLY A 132 13.86 10.91 24.20
CA GLY A 132 14.65 11.70 23.26
C GLY A 132 14.28 11.52 21.79
N GLY A 133 13.25 10.76 21.50
CA GLY A 133 12.71 10.58 20.15
C GLY A 133 11.89 11.79 19.68
N LYS A 134 11.30 11.65 18.49
CA LYS A 134 10.31 12.60 17.97
C LYS A 134 8.91 12.19 18.44
N ALA A 135 8.09 13.15 18.85
CA ALA A 135 6.66 12.93 19.10
C ALA A 135 5.94 12.58 17.80
N CYS A 136 6.20 13.37 16.75
CA CYS A 136 5.71 13.07 15.40
C CYS A 136 6.46 11.88 14.81
N LYS A 137 5.72 10.84 14.38
CA LYS A 137 6.28 9.62 13.79
C LYS A 137 6.39 9.77 12.30
N ASN A 138 7.62 9.80 11.79
CA ASN A 138 7.87 9.78 10.36
C ASN A 138 7.61 8.37 9.84
N ARG A 139 6.78 8.24 8.82
CA ARG A 139 6.34 7.00 8.17
C ARG A 139 6.54 7.11 6.66
N ARG A 140 6.20 6.06 5.93
CA ARG A 140 6.06 6.13 4.47
C ARG A 140 4.78 5.44 4.02
N LEU A 141 4.12 6.07 3.07
CA LEU A 141 3.05 5.45 2.31
C LEU A 141 3.70 4.67 1.16
N LEU A 142 3.46 3.38 1.10
CA LEU A 142 3.85 2.55 -0.04
C LEU A 142 2.59 2.21 -0.84
N TYR A 143 2.55 2.62 -2.09
CA TYR A 143 1.55 2.15 -3.03
C TYR A 143 2.06 0.87 -3.65
N VAL A 144 1.36 -0.22 -3.41
CA VAL A 144 1.71 -1.57 -3.85
C VAL A 144 0.61 -2.16 -4.72
N LEU A 145 0.99 -2.86 -5.76
CA LEU A 145 0.07 -3.64 -6.60
C LEU A 145 0.31 -5.11 -6.27
N LEU A 146 -0.68 -5.76 -5.64
CA LEU A 146 -0.59 -7.18 -5.35
C LEU A 146 -0.68 -8.00 -6.63
N ASP A 147 -0.10 -9.20 -6.60
CA ASP A 147 -0.17 -10.11 -7.74
C ASP A 147 -1.62 -10.41 -8.12
N GLY A 148 -1.94 -10.31 -9.41
CA GLY A 148 -3.31 -10.45 -9.94
C GLY A 148 -4.21 -9.22 -9.80
N GLU A 149 -3.89 -8.23 -8.97
CA GLU A 149 -4.70 -7.01 -8.81
C GLU A 149 -4.38 -5.96 -9.89
N ARG A 150 -5.35 -5.05 -10.12
CA ARG A 150 -5.21 -3.90 -11.05
C ARG A 150 -5.24 -2.56 -10.31
N ILE A 151 -5.83 -2.52 -9.13
CA ILE A 151 -5.96 -1.32 -8.31
C ILE A 151 -4.91 -1.39 -7.18
N PRO A 152 -4.11 -0.33 -6.99
CA PRO A 152 -3.11 -0.31 -5.92
C PRO A 152 -3.73 -0.37 -4.53
N ARG A 153 -2.98 -0.93 -3.59
CA ARG A 153 -3.24 -0.83 -2.15
C ARG A 153 -2.19 0.04 -1.47
N VAL A 154 -2.49 0.49 -0.27
CA VAL A 154 -1.59 1.34 0.52
C VAL A 154 -1.13 0.64 1.79
N ILE A 155 0.19 0.62 1.99
CA ILE A 155 0.82 0.23 3.25
C ILE A 155 1.33 1.50 3.95
N ASN A 156 0.85 1.73 5.18
CA ASN A 156 1.43 2.73 6.07
C ASN A 156 2.65 2.14 6.77
N LEU A 157 3.82 2.24 6.14
CA LEU A 157 5.06 1.68 6.67
C LEU A 157 5.50 2.44 7.92
N PRO A 158 5.61 1.76 9.10
CA PRO A 158 6.00 2.40 10.34
C PRO A 158 7.47 2.83 10.35
N SER A 159 7.79 3.80 11.20
CA SER A 159 9.16 4.33 11.35
C SER A 159 10.20 3.25 11.68
N THR A 160 9.80 2.20 12.38
CA THR A 160 10.67 1.07 12.74
C THR A 160 11.18 0.28 11.54
N SER A 161 10.47 0.33 10.41
CA SER A 161 10.79 -0.42 9.19
C SER A 161 11.45 0.43 8.09
N LEU A 162 11.62 1.75 8.31
CA LEU A 162 12.19 2.65 7.31
C LEU A 162 13.63 2.29 6.93
N SER A 163 14.44 1.80 7.90
CA SER A 163 15.80 1.36 7.61
C SER A 163 15.86 0.15 6.68
N ASN A 164 14.90 -0.77 6.80
CA ASN A 164 14.81 -1.95 5.93
C ASN A 164 14.39 -1.55 4.52
N LEU A 165 13.41 -0.64 4.40
CA LEU A 165 13.04 -0.08 3.10
C LEU A 165 14.22 0.65 2.46
N ALA A 166 14.95 1.49 3.21
CA ALA A 166 16.10 2.23 2.70
C ALA A 166 17.20 1.30 2.18
N LYS A 167 17.51 0.22 2.91
CA LYS A 167 18.47 -0.81 2.45
C LYS A 167 18.00 -1.46 1.15
N PHE A 168 16.73 -1.83 1.07
CA PHE A 168 16.15 -2.43 -0.12
C PHE A 168 16.18 -1.46 -1.31
N GLN A 169 15.81 -0.20 -1.12
CA GLN A 169 15.90 0.83 -2.16
C GLN A 169 17.34 1.04 -2.64
N THR A 170 18.32 1.01 -1.73
CA THR A 170 19.74 1.11 -2.09
C THR A 170 20.17 -0.07 -2.96
N GLN A 171 19.76 -1.30 -2.66
CA GLN A 171 20.06 -2.48 -3.49
C GLN A 171 19.48 -2.33 -4.90
N VAL A 172 18.24 -1.89 -5.01
CA VAL A 172 17.56 -1.62 -6.29
C VAL A 172 18.31 -0.52 -7.09
N LEU A 173 18.72 0.55 -6.40
CA LEU A 173 19.48 1.65 -7.02
C LEU A 173 20.86 1.18 -7.52
N MET A 174 21.57 0.36 -6.76
CA MET A 174 22.84 -0.22 -7.17
C MET A 174 22.72 -1.09 -8.44
N ALA A 175 21.57 -1.75 -8.60
CA ALA A 175 21.23 -2.49 -9.83
C ALA A 175 20.79 -1.58 -10.99
N ARG A 176 20.78 -0.25 -10.82
CA ARG A 176 20.30 0.76 -11.80
C ARG A 176 18.86 0.50 -12.24
N LYS A 177 18.00 0.07 -11.33
CA LYS A 177 16.59 -0.24 -11.55
C LYS A 177 15.72 0.65 -10.66
N ARG A 178 14.40 0.62 -10.92
CA ARG A 178 13.37 1.26 -10.09
C ARG A 178 12.67 0.20 -9.24
N LEU A 179 12.03 0.59 -8.14
CA LEU A 179 11.24 -0.33 -7.31
C LEU A 179 10.21 -1.09 -8.14
N ARG A 180 9.52 -0.41 -9.04
CA ARG A 180 8.47 -0.97 -9.90
C ARG A 180 8.98 -1.89 -11.02
N ASP A 181 10.28 -2.05 -11.17
CA ASP A 181 10.87 -2.98 -12.12
C ASP A 181 11.00 -4.41 -11.55
N TYR A 182 10.67 -4.58 -10.24
CA TYR A 182 10.77 -5.85 -9.54
C TYR A 182 9.44 -6.35 -9.00
N ARG A 183 9.25 -7.66 -9.03
CA ARG A 183 8.37 -8.35 -8.07
C ARG A 183 9.05 -8.35 -6.71
N VAL A 184 8.32 -7.97 -5.69
CA VAL A 184 8.82 -7.80 -4.33
C VAL A 184 8.02 -8.67 -3.38
N LEU A 185 8.72 -9.44 -2.57
CA LEU A 185 8.12 -10.18 -1.46
C LEU A 185 8.24 -9.32 -0.20
N ILE A 186 7.10 -8.92 0.36
CA ILE A 186 7.03 -8.20 1.62
C ILE A 186 6.53 -9.16 2.69
N SER A 187 7.32 -9.35 3.74
CA SER A 187 6.97 -10.17 4.89
C SER A 187 7.18 -9.41 6.20
N LEU A 188 6.71 -9.98 7.29
CA LEU A 188 6.85 -9.42 8.62
C LEU A 188 7.65 -10.33 9.52
N THR A 189 8.51 -9.73 10.35
CA THR A 189 9.20 -10.39 11.45
C THR A 189 8.85 -9.71 12.77
N LYS A 190 8.73 -10.50 13.83
CA LYS A 190 8.55 -9.98 15.18
C LYS A 190 9.85 -9.39 15.68
N ALA A 191 9.82 -8.17 16.18
CA ALA A 191 10.93 -7.50 16.82
C ALA A 191 10.47 -6.89 18.15
N THR A 192 11.43 -6.50 18.98
CA THR A 192 11.16 -5.92 20.30
C THR A 192 11.88 -4.59 20.41
N SER A 193 11.20 -3.57 20.92
CA SER A 193 11.76 -2.24 21.16
C SER A 193 12.73 -2.26 22.36
N LYS A 194 13.47 -1.17 22.56
CA LYS A 194 14.32 -0.98 23.74
C LYS A 194 13.53 -0.99 25.06
N THR A 195 12.25 -0.68 25.01
CA THR A 195 11.31 -0.71 26.13
C THR A 195 10.51 -2.01 26.22
N ASN A 196 10.99 -3.07 25.58
CA ASN A 196 10.42 -4.41 25.59
C ASN A 196 9.01 -4.54 24.98
N ILE A 197 8.61 -3.60 24.12
CA ILE A 197 7.34 -3.64 23.41
C ILE A 197 7.51 -4.38 22.09
N PRO A 198 6.76 -5.47 21.84
CA PRO A 198 6.83 -6.20 20.57
C PRO A 198 6.21 -5.38 19.45
N TYR A 199 6.81 -5.45 18.24
CA TYR A 199 6.29 -4.82 17.03
C TYR A 199 6.59 -5.66 15.79
N SER A 200 5.83 -5.40 14.74
CA SER A 200 6.00 -6.03 13.42
C SER A 200 6.99 -5.22 12.61
N ASN A 201 8.03 -5.86 12.10
CA ASN A 201 9.07 -5.24 11.29
C ASN A 201 9.01 -5.76 9.87
N TYR A 202 8.91 -4.86 8.89
CA TYR A 202 8.82 -5.20 7.48
C TYR A 202 10.16 -5.65 6.92
N VAL A 203 10.13 -6.71 6.14
CA VAL A 203 11.28 -7.26 5.40
C VAL A 203 10.93 -7.25 3.93
N PHE A 204 11.85 -6.79 3.09
CA PHE A 204 11.70 -6.68 1.65
C PHE A 204 12.71 -7.59 0.96
N ALA A 205 12.25 -8.38 0.00
CA ALA A 205 13.10 -9.20 -0.85
C ALA A 205 12.64 -9.11 -2.31
N THR A 206 13.58 -9.22 -3.26
CA THR A 206 13.22 -9.30 -4.67
C THR A 206 12.80 -10.73 -5.02
N ALA A 207 11.71 -10.87 -5.79
CA ALA A 207 11.30 -12.14 -6.41
C ALA A 207 11.70 -12.25 -7.89
N GLY A 208 12.47 -11.31 -8.39
CA GLY A 208 12.92 -11.21 -9.78
C GLY A 208 12.49 -9.92 -10.46
N LEU A 209 12.97 -9.71 -11.67
CA LEU A 209 12.52 -8.60 -12.51
C LEU A 209 11.10 -8.86 -13.01
N LEU A 210 10.38 -7.78 -13.27
CA LEU A 210 9.08 -7.84 -13.91
C LEU A 210 9.30 -8.02 -15.41
N GLU A 211 9.11 -9.23 -15.92
CA GLU A 211 9.40 -9.59 -17.32
C GLU A 211 8.13 -9.93 -18.12
N ASN A 212 7.06 -10.35 -17.42
CA ASN A 212 5.81 -10.68 -18.08
C ASN A 212 5.13 -9.40 -18.64
N PRO A 213 4.83 -9.34 -19.95
CA PRO A 213 4.19 -8.17 -20.57
C PRO A 213 2.84 -7.80 -19.94
N GLU A 214 2.07 -8.78 -19.47
CA GLU A 214 0.77 -8.57 -18.83
C GLU A 214 0.92 -7.88 -17.48
N ASP A 215 1.93 -8.28 -16.69
CA ASP A 215 2.25 -7.64 -15.42
C ASP A 215 2.78 -6.23 -15.62
N ILE A 216 3.61 -6.02 -16.64
CA ILE A 216 4.09 -4.69 -17.02
C ILE A 216 2.93 -3.77 -17.41
N ALA A 217 1.97 -4.27 -18.18
CA ALA A 217 0.76 -3.53 -18.55
C ALA A 217 -0.05 -3.14 -17.29
N ARG A 218 -0.32 -4.09 -16.40
CA ARG A 218 -1.02 -3.83 -15.12
C ARG A 218 -0.33 -2.76 -14.26
N VAL A 219 1.00 -2.81 -14.20
CA VAL A 219 1.79 -1.79 -13.47
C VAL A 219 1.67 -0.42 -14.14
N ASN A 220 1.69 -0.34 -15.45
CA ASN A 220 1.54 0.92 -16.18
C ASN A 220 0.14 1.52 -15.97
N ASP A 221 -0.91 0.70 -16.03
CA ASP A 221 -2.30 1.12 -15.76
C ASP A 221 -2.43 1.66 -14.33
N ALA A 222 -1.88 0.94 -13.35
CA ALA A 222 -1.88 1.38 -11.95
C ALA A 222 -1.09 2.68 -11.73
N MET A 223 0.00 2.89 -12.48
CA MET A 223 0.77 4.14 -12.44
C MET A 223 0.00 5.31 -13.06
N THR A 224 -0.76 5.06 -14.13
CA THR A 224 -1.66 6.06 -14.75
C THR A 224 -2.76 6.47 -13.77
N LEU A 225 -3.38 5.51 -13.10
CA LEU A 225 -4.37 5.76 -12.04
C LEU A 225 -3.77 6.62 -10.90
N LEU A 226 -2.59 6.27 -10.38
CA LEU A 226 -1.93 7.06 -9.34
C LEU A 226 -1.64 8.49 -9.79
N ALA A 227 -1.21 8.68 -11.04
CA ALA A 227 -0.94 10.00 -11.58
C ALA A 227 -2.21 10.86 -11.70
N ALA A 228 -3.31 10.26 -12.17
CA ALA A 228 -4.61 10.92 -12.28
C ALA A 228 -5.17 11.37 -10.91
N LEU A 229 -4.86 10.61 -9.84
CA LEU A 229 -5.23 10.96 -8.46
C LEU A 229 -4.21 11.87 -7.76
N GLY A 230 -3.22 12.42 -8.48
CA GLY A 230 -2.20 13.30 -7.92
C GLY A 230 -1.24 12.61 -6.93
N LYS A 231 -1.04 11.29 -7.09
CA LYS A 231 -0.17 10.45 -6.23
C LYS A 231 1.11 10.03 -6.93
#